data_9ac2e800a008ba128068f2874b0182d0
#
_entry.id   9ac2e800a008ba128068f2874b0182d0
#
_cell.length_a   1.000
_cell.length_b   1.000
_cell.length_c   1.000
_cell.angle_alpha   90.00
_cell.angle_beta   90.00
_cell.angle_gamma   90.00
#
_symmetry.space_group_name_H-M   'P 1'
#
loop_
_entity.id
_entity.type
_entity.pdbx_description
1 polymer ?
#
loop_
_entity_poly.entity_id
_entity_poly.type
_entity_poly.pdbx_seq_one_letter_code
_entity_poly.pdbx_strand_id
1 'polypeptide(L)'
;CNDENISLIKPYLKETAILTDIGSVKTDIHLSISKAGLNSQFIGGHPMTGSERTKYRNSKAEFLENAYYILTPEREVPEEKVFTFAEIIRSLCAIPLVLSSDQHDYVTAAVSHVPHVISATLVNLVRDSDTPEGIMKTIAAGGFKDITRISSSSPVMWQQICLTNRDNILKLLDDYIAALSDNRNIIASADSDALYKLFDSARKYRDSFSSSQSGPIQQSFVLHITIA
;
A
#
# COMPACT_ATOMS: atom_id res chain seq x y z
N CYS A 1 21.06 -4.13 -0.09
CA CYS A 1 20.24 -5.24 0.37
C CYS A 1 19.68 -6.09 -0.79
N ASN A 2 18.92 -5.51 -1.73
CA ASN A 2 18.40 -6.28 -2.88
C ASN A 2 19.53 -6.77 -3.79
N ASP A 3 20.48 -5.93 -4.13
CA ASP A 3 21.64 -6.27 -4.99
C ASP A 3 22.47 -7.41 -4.41
N GLU A 4 22.70 -7.44 -3.09
CA GLU A 4 23.40 -8.54 -2.43
C GLU A 4 22.62 -9.86 -2.55
N ASN A 5 21.33 -9.85 -2.26
CA ASN A 5 20.49 -11.05 -2.36
C ASN A 5 20.44 -11.56 -3.82
N ILE A 6 20.27 -10.65 -4.79
CA ILE A 6 20.26 -11.00 -6.21
C ILE A 6 21.60 -11.64 -6.60
N SER A 7 22.72 -11.05 -6.18
CA SER A 7 24.05 -11.59 -6.47
C SER A 7 24.27 -12.98 -5.88
N LEU A 8 23.74 -13.22 -4.68
CA LEU A 8 23.85 -14.52 -4.01
C LEU A 8 23.02 -15.63 -4.69
N ILE A 9 21.81 -15.31 -5.17
CA ILE A 9 20.91 -16.31 -5.75
C ILE A 9 21.16 -16.55 -7.25
N LYS A 10 21.64 -15.53 -7.99
CA LYS A 10 21.82 -15.60 -9.45
C LYS A 10 22.57 -16.85 -9.93
N PRO A 11 23.68 -17.31 -9.33
CA PRO A 11 24.41 -18.48 -9.79
C PRO A 11 23.60 -19.79 -9.72
N TYR A 12 22.52 -19.82 -8.94
CA TYR A 12 21.70 -21.01 -8.68
C TYR A 12 20.35 -20.98 -9.41
N LEU A 13 20.02 -19.86 -10.09
CA LEU A 13 18.75 -19.72 -10.80
C LEU A 13 18.77 -20.54 -12.09
N LYS A 14 17.78 -21.43 -12.24
CA LYS A 14 17.52 -22.11 -13.50
C LYS A 14 16.88 -21.14 -14.49
N GLU A 15 17.09 -21.33 -15.79
CA GLU A 15 16.48 -20.52 -16.84
C GLU A 15 14.94 -20.54 -16.79
N THR A 16 14.36 -21.65 -16.35
CA THR A 16 12.92 -21.82 -16.20
C THR A 16 12.35 -21.19 -14.93
N ALA A 17 13.18 -20.78 -13.98
CA ALA A 17 12.72 -20.24 -12.71
C ALA A 17 11.97 -18.91 -12.88
N ILE A 18 11.03 -18.67 -11.98
CA ILE A 18 10.44 -17.35 -11.75
C ILE A 18 11.09 -16.78 -10.49
N LEU A 19 11.71 -15.61 -10.65
CA LEU A 19 12.21 -14.82 -9.53
C LEU A 19 11.18 -13.77 -9.16
N THR A 20 10.86 -13.63 -7.89
CA THR A 20 9.92 -12.61 -7.39
C THR A 20 10.41 -12.01 -6.07
N ASP A 21 9.88 -10.85 -5.74
CA ASP A 21 10.00 -10.20 -4.44
C ASP A 21 8.60 -9.96 -3.83
N ILE A 22 8.54 -9.39 -2.63
CA ILE A 22 7.30 -8.99 -1.95
C ILE A 22 7.41 -7.55 -1.39
N GLY A 23 8.27 -6.74 -1.96
CA GLY A 23 8.52 -5.38 -1.50
C GLY A 23 7.38 -4.41 -1.79
N SER A 24 7.33 -3.31 -1.03
CA SER A 24 6.29 -2.28 -1.17
C SER A 24 6.56 -1.28 -2.29
N VAL A 25 7.77 -1.24 -2.85
CA VAL A 25 8.18 -0.38 -3.96
C VAL A 25 8.84 -1.24 -5.02
N LYS A 26 8.58 -0.98 -6.29
CA LYS A 26 9.00 -1.83 -7.42
C LYS A 26 10.14 -1.24 -8.25
N THR A 27 10.20 0.06 -8.45
CA THR A 27 11.18 0.68 -9.34
C THR A 27 12.62 0.28 -9.01
N ASP A 28 13.02 0.36 -7.74
CA ASP A 28 14.40 0.05 -7.33
C ASP A 28 14.78 -1.42 -7.54
N ILE A 29 13.87 -2.35 -7.22
CA ILE A 29 14.15 -3.78 -7.43
C ILE A 29 14.25 -4.11 -8.93
N HIS A 30 13.39 -3.53 -9.77
CA HIS A 30 13.44 -3.69 -11.22
C HIS A 30 14.77 -3.19 -11.79
N LEU A 31 15.28 -2.04 -11.32
CA LEU A 31 16.61 -1.54 -11.70
C LEU A 31 17.74 -2.51 -11.30
N SER A 32 17.66 -3.09 -10.10
CA SER A 32 18.64 -4.08 -9.62
C SER A 32 18.60 -5.37 -10.45
N ILE A 33 17.42 -5.84 -10.81
CA ILE A 33 17.18 -7.01 -11.67
C ILE A 33 17.75 -6.76 -13.07
N SER A 34 17.48 -5.59 -13.64
CA SER A 34 18.01 -5.21 -14.98
C SER A 34 19.53 -5.19 -15.00
N LYS A 35 20.17 -4.59 -13.99
CA LYS A 35 21.63 -4.61 -13.83
C LYS A 35 22.20 -6.03 -13.71
N ALA A 36 21.43 -6.93 -13.10
CA ALA A 36 21.83 -8.33 -12.96
C ALA A 36 21.57 -9.17 -14.22
N GLY A 37 20.85 -8.64 -15.23
CA GLY A 37 20.49 -9.37 -16.45
C GLY A 37 19.49 -10.50 -16.21
N LEU A 38 18.52 -10.30 -15.29
CA LEU A 38 17.51 -11.31 -14.92
C LEU A 38 16.09 -10.93 -15.36
N ASN A 39 15.95 -9.99 -16.31
CA ASN A 39 14.66 -9.46 -16.75
C ASN A 39 13.69 -10.56 -17.23
N SER A 40 14.17 -11.57 -17.97
CA SER A 40 13.33 -12.67 -18.49
C SER A 40 12.78 -13.64 -17.42
N GLN A 41 13.19 -13.45 -16.16
CA GLN A 41 12.81 -14.32 -15.05
C GLN A 41 12.10 -13.58 -13.93
N PHE A 42 12.08 -12.24 -13.93
CA PHE A 42 11.60 -11.47 -12.80
C PHE A 42 10.17 -10.98 -12.96
N ILE A 43 9.34 -11.34 -12.00
CA ILE A 43 7.99 -10.81 -11.81
C ILE A 43 7.95 -10.20 -10.41
N GLY A 44 8.00 -8.87 -10.32
CA GLY A 44 7.85 -8.21 -9.03
C GLY A 44 6.50 -8.54 -8.40
N GLY A 45 6.48 -8.71 -7.09
CA GLY A 45 5.28 -9.03 -6.32
C GLY A 45 5.03 -8.00 -5.23
N HIS A 46 3.76 -7.72 -4.95
CA HIS A 46 3.37 -6.92 -3.78
C HIS A 46 1.98 -7.34 -3.28
N PRO A 47 1.89 -8.11 -2.21
CA PRO A 47 0.62 -8.37 -1.55
C PRO A 47 0.12 -7.08 -0.88
N MET A 48 -1.04 -6.56 -1.32
CA MET A 48 -1.66 -5.34 -0.77
C MET A 48 -2.34 -5.62 0.57
N THR A 49 -1.62 -6.30 1.45
CA THR A 49 -2.09 -6.70 2.77
C THR A 49 -0.92 -6.77 3.73
N GLY A 50 -1.21 -6.69 5.01
CA GLY A 50 -0.19 -6.78 6.04
C GLY A 50 -0.73 -6.35 7.40
N SER A 51 0.15 -6.32 8.36
CA SER A 51 -0.11 -5.88 9.73
C SER A 51 0.91 -4.80 10.10
N GLU A 52 0.52 -3.88 10.94
CA GLU A 52 1.43 -2.88 11.52
C GLU A 52 2.52 -3.53 12.41
N ARG A 53 2.31 -4.79 12.78
CA ARG A 53 3.25 -5.57 13.61
C ARG A 53 4.29 -6.23 12.71
N THR A 54 5.54 -6.17 13.14
CA THR A 54 6.67 -6.78 12.43
C THR A 54 6.92 -8.22 12.87
N LYS A 55 7.71 -8.95 12.09
CA LYS A 55 8.19 -10.32 12.28
C LYS A 55 7.17 -11.40 11.93
N TYR A 56 7.71 -12.56 11.55
CA TYR A 56 6.99 -13.76 11.14
C TYR A 56 5.85 -14.19 12.08
N ARG A 57 6.02 -14.02 13.40
CA ARG A 57 5.00 -14.39 14.40
C ARG A 57 3.67 -13.67 14.24
N ASN A 58 3.66 -12.56 13.51
CA ASN A 58 2.47 -11.76 13.23
C ASN A 58 1.92 -11.98 11.82
N SER A 59 2.54 -12.86 11.01
CA SER A 59 2.00 -13.22 9.70
C SER A 59 0.91 -14.29 9.86
N LYS A 60 -0.12 -14.17 9.02
CA LYS A 60 -1.25 -15.10 8.95
C LYS A 60 -1.59 -15.34 7.48
N ALA A 61 -1.90 -16.59 7.14
CA ALA A 61 -2.29 -16.96 5.78
C ALA A 61 -3.57 -16.21 5.34
N GLU A 62 -4.49 -15.99 6.28
CA GLU A 62 -5.77 -15.31 6.06
C GLU A 62 -5.60 -13.86 5.56
N PHE A 63 -4.44 -13.24 5.76
CA PHE A 63 -4.18 -11.92 5.20
C PHE A 63 -4.17 -11.89 3.67
N LEU A 64 -3.88 -13.01 3.03
CA LEU A 64 -3.90 -13.11 1.57
C LEU A 64 -5.29 -13.35 1.00
N GLU A 65 -6.23 -13.85 1.81
CA GLU A 65 -7.58 -14.16 1.33
C GLU A 65 -8.29 -12.92 0.80
N ASN A 66 -8.68 -12.97 -0.47
CA ASN A 66 -9.31 -11.87 -1.19
C ASN A 66 -8.47 -10.56 -1.25
N ALA A 67 -7.21 -10.58 -0.84
CA ALA A 67 -6.33 -9.43 -0.98
C ALA A 67 -5.84 -9.30 -2.42
N TYR A 68 -5.72 -8.08 -2.92
CA TYR A 68 -5.02 -7.86 -4.18
C TYR A 68 -3.54 -8.19 -4.02
N TYR A 69 -3.00 -8.92 -4.99
CA TYR A 69 -1.57 -9.19 -5.11
C TYR A 69 -1.09 -8.61 -6.44
N ILE A 70 -0.34 -7.52 -6.37
CA ILE A 70 0.13 -6.85 -7.58
C ILE A 70 1.34 -7.59 -8.13
N LEU A 71 1.30 -7.85 -9.44
CA LEU A 71 2.38 -8.44 -10.22
C LEU A 71 2.94 -7.39 -11.17
N THR A 72 4.25 -7.22 -11.16
CA THR A 72 4.93 -6.30 -12.08
C THR A 72 5.98 -7.08 -12.90
N PRO A 73 5.54 -7.78 -13.96
CA PRO A 73 6.47 -8.50 -14.82
C PRO A 73 7.37 -7.54 -15.60
N GLU A 74 8.65 -7.90 -15.78
CA GLU A 74 9.49 -7.27 -16.78
C GLU A 74 8.98 -7.61 -18.19
N ARG A 75 9.30 -6.76 -19.16
CA ARG A 75 8.82 -6.92 -20.56
C ARG A 75 9.31 -8.19 -21.22
N GLU A 76 10.47 -8.68 -20.82
CA GLU A 76 11.11 -9.88 -21.36
C GLU A 76 10.57 -11.17 -20.74
N VAL A 77 9.70 -11.09 -19.73
CA VAL A 77 9.09 -12.28 -19.13
C VAL A 77 8.05 -12.86 -20.07
N PRO A 78 8.15 -14.15 -20.43
CA PRO A 78 7.12 -14.81 -21.23
C PRO A 78 5.75 -14.76 -20.57
N GLU A 79 4.69 -14.51 -21.34
CA GLU A 79 3.30 -14.45 -20.84
C GLU A 79 2.89 -15.73 -20.09
N GLU A 80 3.38 -16.89 -20.51
CA GLU A 80 3.13 -18.17 -19.83
C GLU A 80 3.66 -18.17 -18.40
N LYS A 81 4.81 -17.57 -18.13
CA LYS A 81 5.34 -17.43 -16.77
C LYS A 81 4.48 -16.50 -15.93
N VAL A 82 4.02 -15.39 -16.51
CA VAL A 82 3.13 -14.45 -15.81
C VAL A 82 1.82 -15.15 -15.46
N PHE A 83 1.23 -15.88 -16.41
CA PHE A 83 0.03 -16.67 -16.18
C PHE A 83 0.23 -17.72 -15.09
N THR A 84 1.31 -18.50 -15.17
CA THR A 84 1.64 -19.52 -14.18
C THR A 84 1.76 -18.92 -12.77
N PHE A 85 2.45 -17.78 -12.64
CA PHE A 85 2.60 -17.12 -11.35
C PHE A 85 1.27 -16.55 -10.84
N ALA A 86 0.44 -16.00 -11.73
CA ALA A 86 -0.91 -15.54 -11.36
C ALA A 86 -1.78 -16.70 -10.86
N GLU A 87 -1.68 -17.92 -11.44
CA GLU A 87 -2.39 -19.11 -10.93
C GLU A 87 -1.90 -19.51 -9.53
N ILE A 88 -0.58 -19.43 -9.28
CA ILE A 88 -0.04 -19.66 -7.93
C ILE A 88 -0.65 -18.65 -6.94
N ILE A 89 -0.72 -17.36 -7.30
CA ILE A 89 -1.32 -16.33 -6.43
C ILE A 89 -2.81 -16.61 -6.18
N ARG A 90 -3.57 -17.04 -7.20
CA ARG A 90 -4.98 -17.47 -7.01
C ARG A 90 -5.11 -18.67 -6.08
N SER A 91 -4.18 -19.61 -6.16
CA SER A 91 -4.19 -20.79 -5.25
C SER A 91 -3.96 -20.41 -3.78
N LEU A 92 -3.38 -19.22 -3.52
CA LEU A 92 -3.26 -18.62 -2.19
C LEU A 92 -4.50 -17.82 -1.78
N CYS A 93 -5.60 -17.94 -2.52
CA CYS A 93 -6.83 -17.16 -2.34
C CYS A 93 -6.66 -15.64 -2.50
N ALA A 94 -5.59 -15.17 -3.11
CA ALA A 94 -5.36 -13.77 -3.43
C ALA A 94 -5.78 -13.44 -4.87
N ILE A 95 -5.97 -12.17 -5.16
CA ILE A 95 -6.44 -11.66 -6.46
C ILE A 95 -5.25 -11.02 -7.19
N PRO A 96 -4.68 -11.67 -8.23
CA PRO A 96 -3.58 -11.09 -8.98
C PRO A 96 -4.06 -9.90 -9.82
N LEU A 97 -3.29 -8.81 -9.76
CA LEU A 97 -3.46 -7.63 -10.59
C LEU A 97 -2.13 -7.29 -11.24
N VAL A 98 -2.08 -7.24 -12.58
CA VAL A 98 -0.86 -6.93 -13.32
C VAL A 98 -0.78 -5.43 -13.60
N LEU A 99 0.32 -4.81 -13.21
CA LEU A 99 0.66 -3.40 -13.48
C LEU A 99 2.11 -3.30 -13.97
N SER A 100 2.49 -2.17 -14.56
CA SER A 100 3.91 -1.83 -14.69
C SER A 100 4.48 -1.40 -13.34
N SER A 101 5.81 -1.46 -13.16
CA SER A 101 6.49 -0.98 -11.95
C SER A 101 6.18 0.49 -11.65
N ASP A 102 6.17 1.35 -12.69
CA ASP A 102 5.86 2.77 -12.55
C ASP A 102 4.41 3.02 -12.14
N GLN A 103 3.45 2.30 -12.76
CA GLN A 103 2.04 2.37 -12.36
C GLN A 103 1.84 1.91 -10.93
N HIS A 104 2.51 0.81 -10.53
CA HIS A 104 2.48 0.30 -9.17
C HIS A 104 2.95 1.37 -8.17
N ASP A 105 4.12 1.94 -8.40
CA ASP A 105 4.73 2.88 -7.45
C ASP A 105 3.94 4.18 -7.34
N TYR A 106 3.37 4.67 -8.44
CA TYR A 106 2.48 5.83 -8.41
C TYR A 106 1.16 5.55 -7.67
N VAL A 107 0.50 4.43 -7.96
CA VAL A 107 -0.76 4.06 -7.30
C VAL A 107 -0.55 3.82 -5.81
N THR A 108 0.50 3.07 -5.43
CA THR A 108 0.80 2.83 -4.01
C THR A 108 1.22 4.09 -3.26
N ALA A 109 1.89 5.03 -3.93
CA ALA A 109 2.14 6.35 -3.37
C ALA A 109 0.83 7.06 -3.01
N ALA A 110 -0.16 7.03 -3.91
CA ALA A 110 -1.44 7.73 -3.71
C ALA A 110 -2.32 7.09 -2.62
N VAL A 111 -2.44 5.75 -2.61
CA VAL A 111 -3.41 5.06 -1.74
C VAL A 111 -2.81 4.54 -0.42
N SER A 112 -1.49 4.56 -0.28
CA SER A 112 -0.79 4.04 0.89
C SER A 112 0.27 4.99 1.44
N HIS A 113 1.27 5.39 0.64
CA HIS A 113 2.45 6.08 1.17
C HIS A 113 2.13 7.51 1.65
N VAL A 114 1.45 8.31 0.82
CA VAL A 114 1.01 9.66 1.21
C VAL A 114 0.03 9.62 2.39
N PRO A 115 -0.98 8.74 2.44
CA PRO A 115 -1.81 8.57 3.64
C PRO A 115 -1.03 8.31 4.92
N HIS A 116 0.06 7.52 4.89
CA HIS A 116 0.89 7.29 6.07
C HIS A 116 1.67 8.55 6.49
N VAL A 117 2.21 9.31 5.54
CA VAL A 117 2.88 10.58 5.82
C VAL A 117 1.91 11.57 6.44
N ILE A 118 0.70 11.70 5.88
CA ILE A 118 -0.37 12.57 6.40
C ILE A 118 -0.76 12.15 7.83
N SER A 119 -0.98 10.85 8.05
CA SER A 119 -1.33 10.30 9.34
C SER A 119 -0.27 10.59 10.40
N ALA A 120 1.00 10.36 10.08
CA ALA A 120 2.11 10.65 10.99
C ALA A 120 2.24 12.16 11.27
N THR A 121 2.08 12.99 10.25
CA THR A 121 2.10 14.45 10.39
C THR A 121 0.96 14.94 11.28
N LEU A 122 -0.24 14.40 11.11
CA LEU A 122 -1.40 14.75 11.93
C LEU A 122 -1.21 14.38 13.41
N VAL A 123 -0.65 13.20 13.69
CA VAL A 123 -0.32 12.77 15.08
C VAL A 123 0.70 13.72 15.69
N ASN A 124 1.77 14.06 14.98
CA ASN A 124 2.80 14.96 15.44
C ASN A 124 2.25 16.37 15.68
N LEU A 125 1.40 16.89 14.80
CA LEU A 125 0.73 18.18 14.96
C LEU A 125 -0.09 18.24 16.26
N VAL A 126 -0.89 17.20 16.52
CA VAL A 126 -1.70 17.12 17.75
C VAL A 126 -0.81 17.03 18.99
N ARG A 127 0.24 16.20 18.96
CA ARG A 127 1.22 16.10 20.05
C ARG A 127 1.86 17.44 20.38
N ASP A 128 2.31 18.16 19.34
CA ASP A 128 3.07 19.40 19.51
C ASP A 128 2.17 20.61 19.88
N SER A 129 0.85 20.47 19.65
CA SER A 129 -0.18 21.46 20.00
C SER A 129 -0.89 21.16 21.31
N ASP A 130 -0.65 19.99 21.95
CA ASP A 130 -1.34 19.58 23.16
C ASP A 130 -0.87 20.39 24.38
N THR A 131 -1.73 20.49 25.36
CA THR A 131 -1.40 21.14 26.64
C THR A 131 -0.56 20.21 27.53
N PRO A 132 0.14 20.73 28.55
CA PRO A 132 0.86 19.90 29.52
C PRO A 132 -0.01 18.83 30.19
N GLU A 133 -1.30 19.09 30.35
CA GLU A 133 -2.29 18.16 30.91
C GLU A 133 -2.72 17.07 29.94
N GLY A 134 -2.37 17.17 28.65
CA GLY A 134 -2.68 16.18 27.62
C GLY A 134 -4.17 16.12 27.26
N ILE A 135 -4.83 17.26 27.16
CA ILE A 135 -6.28 17.34 26.92
C ILE A 135 -6.63 16.78 25.53
N MET A 136 -5.86 17.14 24.47
CA MET A 136 -6.10 16.61 23.11
C MET A 136 -5.94 15.09 23.07
N LYS A 137 -4.90 14.56 23.71
CA LYS A 137 -4.68 13.12 23.84
C LYS A 137 -5.84 12.44 24.58
N THR A 138 -6.37 13.07 25.61
CA THR A 138 -7.46 12.52 26.43
C THR A 138 -8.78 12.45 25.67
N ILE A 139 -9.12 13.48 24.89
CA ILE A 139 -10.37 13.55 24.11
C ILE A 139 -10.27 12.93 22.72
N ALA A 140 -9.08 12.44 22.31
CA ALA A 140 -8.90 11.78 21.02
C ALA A 140 -9.83 10.55 20.91
N ALA A 141 -10.89 10.71 20.12
CA ALA A 141 -11.96 9.72 19.96
C ALA A 141 -11.77 8.86 18.69
N GLY A 142 -12.78 8.05 18.35
CA GLY A 142 -12.74 7.07 17.28
C GLY A 142 -12.23 7.63 15.94
N GLY A 143 -12.80 8.72 15.45
CA GLY A 143 -12.41 9.30 14.15
C GLY A 143 -10.92 9.65 14.06
N PHE A 144 -10.34 10.26 15.13
CA PHE A 144 -8.90 10.54 15.16
C PHE A 144 -8.09 9.24 15.22
N LYS A 145 -8.49 8.28 16.04
CA LYS A 145 -7.80 6.99 16.17
C LYS A 145 -7.85 6.19 14.89
N ASP A 146 -8.97 6.23 14.16
CA ASP A 146 -9.13 5.50 12.90
C ASP A 146 -8.22 6.07 11.80
N ILE A 147 -8.22 7.39 11.59
CA ILE A 147 -7.38 8.04 10.56
C ILE A 147 -5.89 7.97 10.90
N THR A 148 -5.55 7.87 12.18
CA THR A 148 -4.15 7.83 12.63
C THR A 148 -3.65 6.43 13.00
N ARG A 149 -4.47 5.39 12.87
CA ARG A 149 -4.09 4.01 13.20
C ARG A 149 -2.81 3.56 12.51
N ILE A 150 -2.66 3.91 11.24
CA ILE A 150 -1.53 3.51 10.41
C ILE A 150 -0.21 4.19 10.81
N SER A 151 -0.23 5.29 11.56
CA SER A 151 1.00 5.96 12.05
C SER A 151 1.78 5.14 13.09
N SER A 152 1.19 4.04 13.62
CA SER A 152 1.86 3.11 14.53
C SER A 152 2.75 2.08 13.84
N SER A 153 2.94 2.19 12.53
CA SER A 153 3.77 1.30 11.72
C SER A 153 5.27 1.49 11.97
N SER A 154 6.10 0.54 11.49
CA SER A 154 7.55 0.54 11.68
C SER A 154 8.24 1.79 11.07
N PRO A 155 8.94 2.62 11.86
CA PRO A 155 9.64 3.79 11.33
C PRO A 155 10.73 3.44 10.31
N VAL A 156 11.45 2.33 10.50
CA VAL A 156 12.50 1.88 9.58
C VAL A 156 11.93 1.49 8.22
N MET A 157 10.80 0.78 8.20
CA MET A 157 10.12 0.42 6.97
C MET A 157 9.65 1.66 6.21
N TRP A 158 9.01 2.60 6.90
CA TRP A 158 8.48 3.82 6.28
C TRP A 158 9.57 4.76 5.81
N GLN A 159 10.70 4.84 6.53
CA GLN A 159 11.89 5.55 6.06
C GLN A 159 12.34 5.00 4.69
N GLN A 160 12.44 3.68 4.54
CA GLN A 160 12.84 3.06 3.27
C GLN A 160 11.82 3.32 2.16
N ILE A 161 10.52 3.13 2.42
CA ILE A 161 9.46 3.40 1.45
C ILE A 161 9.52 4.86 0.96
N CYS A 162 9.63 5.83 1.87
CA CYS A 162 9.71 7.24 1.50
C CYS A 162 10.95 7.59 0.69
N LEU A 163 12.08 6.92 0.93
CA LEU A 163 13.30 7.15 0.17
C LEU A 163 13.27 6.49 -1.21
N THR A 164 12.69 5.29 -1.33
CA THR A 164 12.69 4.53 -2.58
C THR A 164 11.56 4.93 -3.53
N ASN A 165 10.41 5.44 -3.03
CA ASN A 165 9.32 5.99 -3.85
C ASN A 165 9.20 7.51 -3.76
N ARG A 166 10.35 8.18 -3.56
CA ARG A 166 10.41 9.60 -3.21
C ARG A 166 9.69 10.51 -4.19
N ASP A 167 9.94 10.34 -5.47
CA ASP A 167 9.49 11.30 -6.49
C ASP A 167 7.96 11.27 -6.66
N ASN A 168 7.35 10.06 -6.63
CA ASN A 168 5.89 9.93 -6.63
C ASN A 168 5.26 10.50 -5.35
N ILE A 169 5.89 10.25 -4.19
CA ILE A 169 5.40 10.77 -2.91
C ILE A 169 5.47 12.30 -2.90
N LEU A 170 6.56 12.91 -3.34
CA LEU A 170 6.71 14.36 -3.38
C LEU A 170 5.66 14.99 -4.29
N LYS A 171 5.49 14.48 -5.51
CA LYS A 171 4.47 14.96 -6.44
C LYS A 171 3.07 14.97 -5.81
N LEU A 172 2.66 13.85 -5.21
CA LEU A 172 1.34 13.73 -4.60
C LEU A 172 1.19 14.55 -3.32
N LEU A 173 2.27 14.76 -2.56
CA LEU A 173 2.26 15.66 -1.41
C LEU A 173 2.12 17.11 -1.83
N ASP A 174 2.77 17.54 -2.91
CA ASP A 174 2.62 18.90 -3.45
C ASP A 174 1.17 19.15 -3.88
N ASP A 175 0.56 18.19 -4.58
CA ASP A 175 -0.86 18.26 -4.96
C ASP A 175 -1.77 18.31 -3.72
N TYR A 176 -1.47 17.53 -2.68
CA TYR A 176 -2.23 17.52 -1.42
C TYR A 176 -2.08 18.83 -0.64
N ILE A 177 -0.88 19.41 -0.58
CA ILE A 177 -0.62 20.70 0.06
C ILE A 177 -1.39 21.82 -0.66
N ALA A 178 -1.40 21.83 -1.99
CA ALA A 178 -2.19 22.76 -2.78
C ALA A 178 -3.69 22.65 -2.45
N ALA A 179 -4.23 21.42 -2.45
CA ALA A 179 -5.62 21.17 -2.10
C ALA A 179 -5.97 21.61 -0.66
N LEU A 180 -5.06 21.39 0.30
CA LEU A 180 -5.24 21.87 1.69
C LEU A 180 -5.23 23.40 1.77
N SER A 181 -4.39 24.06 0.98
CA SER A 181 -4.35 25.53 0.90
C SER A 181 -5.66 26.10 0.37
N ASP A 182 -6.23 25.49 -0.68
CA ASP A 182 -7.52 25.87 -1.24
C ASP A 182 -8.64 25.65 -0.20
N ASN A 183 -8.66 24.51 0.46
CA ASN A 183 -9.64 24.22 1.52
C ASN A 183 -9.53 25.21 2.69
N ARG A 184 -8.32 25.60 3.06
CA ARG A 184 -8.10 26.66 4.06
C ARG A 184 -8.72 27.99 3.64
N ASN A 185 -8.60 28.37 2.37
CA ASN A 185 -9.16 29.61 1.84
C ASN A 185 -10.70 29.57 1.83
N ILE A 186 -11.29 28.44 1.44
CA ILE A 186 -12.74 28.20 1.50
C ILE A 186 -13.25 28.37 2.95
N ILE A 187 -12.54 27.80 3.93
CA ILE A 187 -12.90 27.94 5.36
C ILE A 187 -12.76 29.41 5.80
N ALA A 188 -11.66 30.08 5.40
CA ALA A 188 -11.40 31.46 5.79
C ALA A 188 -12.43 32.44 5.23
N SER A 189 -12.96 32.18 4.04
CA SER A 189 -14.03 32.98 3.42
C SER A 189 -15.43 32.62 3.89
N ALA A 190 -15.59 31.60 4.75
CA ALA A 190 -16.88 31.05 5.18
C ALA A 190 -17.82 30.70 4.00
N ASP A 191 -17.26 30.25 2.86
CA ASP A 191 -18.04 29.83 1.69
C ASP A 191 -18.77 28.51 1.98
N SER A 192 -20.02 28.64 2.41
CA SER A 192 -20.87 27.51 2.80
C SER A 192 -21.11 26.52 1.65
N ASP A 193 -21.29 27.01 0.44
CA ASP A 193 -21.59 26.16 -0.72
C ASP A 193 -20.35 25.37 -1.17
N ALA A 194 -19.19 26.03 -1.17
CA ALA A 194 -17.93 25.34 -1.46
C ALA A 194 -17.58 24.28 -0.40
N LEU A 195 -17.81 24.59 0.88
CA LEU A 195 -17.64 23.63 1.98
C LEU A 195 -18.55 22.42 1.81
N TYR A 196 -19.83 22.64 1.54
CA TYR A 196 -20.77 21.54 1.29
C TYR A 196 -20.29 20.65 0.14
N LYS A 197 -19.89 21.24 -0.99
CA LYS A 197 -19.40 20.51 -2.18
C LYS A 197 -18.13 19.71 -1.88
N LEU A 198 -17.21 20.24 -1.10
CA LEU A 198 -15.98 19.54 -0.68
C LEU A 198 -16.32 18.22 0.01
N PHE A 199 -17.16 18.26 1.03
CA PHE A 199 -17.49 17.05 1.79
C PHE A 199 -18.42 16.11 1.03
N ASP A 200 -19.39 16.61 0.26
CA ASP A 200 -20.31 15.79 -0.51
C ASP A 200 -19.59 15.02 -1.64
N SER A 201 -18.66 15.66 -2.33
CA SER A 201 -17.85 14.98 -3.36
C SER A 201 -16.97 13.88 -2.78
N ALA A 202 -16.31 14.15 -1.64
CA ALA A 202 -15.51 13.16 -0.95
C ALA A 202 -16.36 11.98 -0.46
N ARG A 203 -17.53 12.26 0.14
CA ARG A 203 -18.48 11.24 0.57
C ARG A 203 -18.92 10.35 -0.60
N LYS A 204 -19.37 10.94 -1.72
CA LYS A 204 -19.81 10.21 -2.90
C LYS A 204 -18.74 9.28 -3.45
N TYR A 205 -17.50 9.77 -3.53
CA TYR A 205 -16.39 8.95 -4.00
C TYR A 205 -16.06 7.83 -3.01
N ARG A 206 -16.03 8.12 -1.70
CA ARG A 206 -15.79 7.11 -0.66
C ARG A 206 -16.87 6.02 -0.65
N ASP A 207 -18.15 6.41 -0.82
CA ASP A 207 -19.29 5.49 -0.87
C ASP A 207 -19.29 4.62 -2.13
N SER A 208 -18.57 5.03 -3.19
CA SER A 208 -18.38 4.21 -4.40
C SER A 208 -17.39 3.06 -4.22
N PHE A 209 -16.60 3.06 -3.15
CA PHE A 209 -15.72 1.93 -2.86
C PHE A 209 -16.57 0.72 -2.48
N SER A 210 -16.25 -0.44 -3.07
CA SER A 210 -16.96 -1.66 -2.69
C SER A 210 -16.86 -1.90 -1.18
N SER A 211 -17.94 -2.26 -0.55
CA SER A 211 -18.01 -2.54 0.90
C SER A 211 -17.19 -3.79 1.32
N SER A 212 -16.72 -4.57 0.37
CA SER A 212 -15.79 -5.66 0.62
C SER A 212 -14.38 -5.09 0.78
N GLN A 213 -13.77 -5.28 1.95
CA GLN A 213 -12.34 -5.00 2.19
C GLN A 213 -11.41 -5.86 1.32
N SER A 214 -11.94 -6.67 0.45
CA SER A 214 -11.32 -7.68 -0.40
C SER A 214 -12.04 -7.70 -1.74
N GLY A 215 -11.32 -7.92 -2.81
CA GLY A 215 -11.76 -7.89 -4.20
C GLY A 215 -13.11 -8.57 -4.51
N PRO A 216 -13.46 -8.74 -5.77
CA PRO A 216 -14.82 -9.10 -6.22
C PRO A 216 -15.26 -10.54 -5.91
N ILE A 217 -14.48 -11.32 -5.17
CA ILE A 217 -14.86 -12.67 -4.77
C ILE A 217 -15.87 -12.58 -3.63
N GLN A 218 -17.08 -13.12 -3.85
CA GLN A 218 -18.09 -13.23 -2.79
C GLN A 218 -17.50 -14.04 -1.62
N GLN A 219 -17.63 -13.50 -0.41
CA GLN A 219 -17.26 -14.24 0.80
C GLN A 219 -18.10 -15.53 0.87
N SER A 220 -17.45 -16.68 0.78
CA SER A 220 -18.05 -17.95 1.14
C SER A 220 -17.97 -18.12 2.66
N PHE A 221 -19.12 -18.15 3.33
CA PHE A 221 -19.17 -18.47 4.76
C PHE A 221 -19.18 -19.99 4.93
N VAL A 222 -18.21 -20.53 5.66
CA VAL A 222 -18.25 -21.91 6.13
C VAL A 222 -19.02 -21.93 7.46
N LEU A 223 -20.24 -22.47 7.42
CA LEU A 223 -21.06 -22.65 8.61
C LEU A 223 -20.64 -23.97 9.29
N HIS A 224 -19.95 -23.91 10.43
CA HIS A 224 -19.72 -25.08 11.26
C HIS A 224 -20.95 -25.34 12.13
N ILE A 225 -21.73 -26.38 11.77
CA ILE A 225 -22.86 -26.84 12.60
C ILE A 225 -22.35 -28.01 13.42
N THR A 226 -22.25 -27.85 14.73
CA THR A 226 -22.05 -28.97 15.65
C THR A 226 -23.43 -29.52 15.98
N ILE A 227 -23.71 -30.75 15.51
CA ILE A 227 -24.92 -31.46 15.91
C ILE A 227 -24.59 -32.18 17.23
N ALA A 228 -25.30 -31.82 18.29
CA ALA A 228 -25.19 -32.46 19.59
C ALA A 228 -25.99 -33.78 19.63
#